data_824d48d5c6e9e517a09728dfbec14c17
#
_entry.id   824d48d5c6e9e517a09728dfbec14c17
#
_cell.length_a   1.000
_cell.length_b   1.000
_cell.length_c   1.000
_cell.angle_alpha   90.00
_cell.angle_beta   90.00
_cell.angle_gamma   90.00
#
_symmetry.space_group_name_H-M   'P 1'
#
loop_
_entity.id
_entity.type
_entity.pdbx_description
1 polymer ?
#
loop_
_entity_poly.entity_id
_entity_poly.type
_entity_poly.pdbx_seq_one_letter_code
_entity_poly.pdbx_strand_id
1 'polypeptide(L)'
;MSDSNKRDAERIQILGELHGEVMVFQPMTIKEMARGGVQVETGFPLQLDSLHEFRLTLGDRSVIIKGRVAHCSISDVDQEIVLYRTGIEFIEPSDRVFAVISEFINAVQDGRRAL
;
A
#
# COMPACT_ATOMS: atom_id res chain seq x y z
N MET A 1 -22.48 12.33 3.95
CA MET A 1 -21.20 11.89 3.42
C MET A 1 -21.18 11.91 1.92
N SER A 2 -20.15 12.42 1.33
CA SER A 2 -20.08 12.55 -0.11
C SER A 2 -19.67 11.23 -0.76
N ASP A 3 -20.00 11.06 -2.04
CA ASP A 3 -19.60 9.90 -2.80
C ASP A 3 -18.08 9.80 -2.93
N SER A 4 -17.36 10.93 -2.88
CA SER A 4 -15.91 10.91 -2.98
C SER A 4 -15.26 10.19 -1.79
N ASN A 5 -15.79 10.32 -0.57
CA ASN A 5 -15.27 9.58 0.57
C ASN A 5 -15.46 8.09 0.42
N LYS A 6 -16.61 7.69 -0.11
CA LYS A 6 -16.90 6.29 -0.35
C LYS A 6 -15.98 5.72 -1.42
N ARG A 7 -15.74 6.50 -2.48
CA ARG A 7 -14.84 6.10 -3.57
C ARG A 7 -13.41 5.98 -3.07
N ASP A 8 -12.97 6.91 -2.23
CA ASP A 8 -11.60 6.91 -1.71
C ASP A 8 -11.35 5.73 -0.79
N ALA A 9 -12.39 5.19 -0.16
CA ALA A 9 -12.27 4.02 0.70
C ALA A 9 -12.32 2.70 -0.08
N GLU A 10 -12.64 2.75 -1.37
CA GLU A 10 -12.70 1.54 -2.18
C GLU A 10 -11.31 0.94 -2.37
N ARG A 11 -11.23 -0.36 -2.15
CA ARG A 11 -9.96 -1.09 -2.26
C ARG A 11 -9.96 -2.00 -3.45
N ILE A 12 -8.78 -2.12 -4.07
CA ILE A 12 -8.55 -3.09 -5.13
C ILE A 12 -7.62 -4.17 -4.62
N GLN A 13 -7.81 -5.37 -5.12
CA GLN A 13 -6.92 -6.49 -4.84
C GLN A 13 -5.78 -6.48 -5.83
N ILE A 14 -4.58 -6.73 -5.33
CA ILE A 14 -3.40 -6.84 -6.18
C ILE A 14 -3.18 -8.33 -6.46
N LEU A 15 -3.41 -8.73 -7.70
CA LEU A 15 -3.40 -10.14 -8.08
C LEU A 15 -2.06 -10.63 -8.62
N GLY A 16 -1.13 -9.76 -8.83
CA GLY A 16 0.22 -10.12 -9.24
C GLY A 16 1.20 -9.74 -8.16
N GLU A 17 2.43 -9.47 -8.58
CA GLU A 17 3.46 -9.00 -7.68
C GLU A 17 3.61 -7.49 -7.82
N LEU A 18 3.34 -6.78 -6.74
CA LEU A 18 3.54 -5.34 -6.66
C LEU A 18 4.42 -5.08 -5.45
N HIS A 19 5.53 -4.42 -5.67
CA HIS A 19 6.54 -4.22 -4.66
C HIS A 19 6.69 -2.77 -4.26
N GLY A 20 7.22 -2.57 -3.08
CA GLY A 20 7.58 -1.28 -2.56
C GLY A 20 8.65 -1.45 -1.51
N GLU A 21 8.99 -0.36 -0.88
CA GLU A 21 9.98 -0.34 0.19
C GLU A 21 9.47 0.52 1.33
N VAL A 22 9.75 0.08 2.54
CA VAL A 22 9.40 0.79 3.76
C VAL A 22 10.64 0.95 4.62
N MET A 23 10.68 2.03 5.38
CA MET A 23 11.85 2.37 6.16
C MET A 23 13.06 2.55 5.25
N VAL A 24 14.24 2.17 5.66
CA VAL A 24 15.43 2.33 4.82
C VAL A 24 15.61 1.04 4.02
N PHE A 25 15.04 1.01 2.82
CA PHE A 25 15.25 -0.05 1.84
C PHE A 25 14.79 -1.45 2.27
N GLN A 26 13.79 -1.53 3.16
CA GLN A 26 13.21 -2.82 3.51
C GLN A 26 12.12 -3.18 2.50
N PRO A 27 12.17 -4.38 1.93
CA PRO A 27 11.18 -4.78 0.93
C PRO A 27 9.82 -5.06 1.55
N MET A 28 8.79 -4.85 0.76
CA MET A 28 7.42 -5.22 1.13
C MET A 28 6.65 -5.60 -0.13
N THR A 29 5.60 -6.39 0.05
CA THR A 29 4.70 -6.74 -1.05
C THR A 29 3.35 -6.08 -0.79
N ILE A 30 2.85 -5.35 -1.78
CA ILE A 30 1.57 -4.66 -1.67
C ILE A 30 0.46 -5.64 -2.02
N LYS A 31 -0.48 -5.86 -1.10
CA LYS A 31 -1.57 -6.82 -1.26
C LYS A 31 -2.91 -6.16 -1.59
N GLU A 32 -3.17 -4.99 -1.05
CA GLU A 32 -4.37 -4.22 -1.35
C GLU A 32 -4.00 -2.75 -1.39
N MET A 33 -4.73 -2.01 -2.18
CA MET A 33 -4.47 -0.58 -2.34
C MET A 33 -5.76 0.19 -2.46
N ALA A 34 -5.79 1.34 -1.81
CA ALA A 34 -6.86 2.32 -1.94
C ALA A 34 -6.20 3.69 -2.04
N ARG A 35 -6.98 4.72 -2.35
CA ARG A 35 -6.41 6.07 -2.46
C ARG A 35 -5.90 6.61 -1.13
N GLY A 36 -6.43 6.11 -0.02
CA GLY A 36 -6.04 6.54 1.31
C GLY A 36 -5.02 5.66 2.01
N GLY A 37 -4.63 4.52 1.43
CA GLY A 37 -3.70 3.63 2.10
C GLY A 37 -3.45 2.34 1.35
N VAL A 38 -2.58 1.51 1.93
CA VAL A 38 -2.23 0.20 1.37
C VAL A 38 -2.22 -0.84 2.47
N GLN A 39 -2.41 -2.10 2.10
CA GLN A 39 -2.09 -3.23 2.94
C GLN A 39 -0.88 -3.94 2.34
N VAL A 40 0.11 -4.17 3.16
CA VAL A 40 1.38 -4.73 2.72
C VAL A 40 1.71 -5.98 3.52
N GLU A 41 2.55 -6.82 2.94
CA GLU A 41 3.07 -8.00 3.60
C GLU A 41 4.59 -7.85 3.72
N THR A 42 5.11 -8.10 4.90
CA THR A 42 6.53 -7.97 5.18
C THR A 42 7.03 -9.15 6.01
N GLY A 43 8.35 -9.35 6.01
CA GLY A 43 8.99 -10.35 6.87
C GLY A 43 9.31 -9.83 8.27
N PHE A 44 8.87 -8.63 8.61
CA PHE A 44 9.12 -8.00 9.91
C PHE A 44 7.89 -7.22 10.34
N PRO A 45 7.64 -7.09 11.65
CA PRO A 45 6.49 -6.31 12.12
C PRO A 45 6.80 -4.82 12.11
N LEU A 46 5.76 -4.01 11.91
CA LEU A 46 5.81 -2.57 12.06
C LEU A 46 5.00 -2.18 13.29
N GLN A 47 5.51 -1.23 14.04
CA GLN A 47 4.88 -0.81 15.28
C GLN A 47 3.61 -0.01 14.99
N LEU A 48 2.54 -0.32 15.73
CA LEU A 48 1.28 0.39 15.62
C LEU A 48 1.49 1.89 15.86
N ASP A 49 0.83 2.71 15.05
CA ASP A 49 0.88 4.17 15.09
C ASP A 49 2.22 4.78 14.71
N SER A 50 3.22 3.99 14.34
CA SER A 50 4.49 4.53 13.89
C SER A 50 4.36 5.14 12.48
N LEU A 51 5.19 6.15 12.21
CA LEU A 51 5.21 6.86 10.94
C LEU A 51 6.47 6.46 10.17
N HIS A 52 6.29 6.19 8.89
CA HIS A 52 7.41 5.80 8.02
C HIS A 52 7.24 6.39 6.64
N GLU A 53 8.32 6.48 5.90
CA GLU A 53 8.26 6.76 4.48
C GLU A 53 8.18 5.44 3.72
N PHE A 54 7.33 5.41 2.71
CA PHE A 54 7.10 4.24 1.88
C PHE A 54 7.37 4.61 0.43
N ARG A 55 8.09 3.76 -0.26
CA ARG A 55 8.24 3.88 -1.71
C ARG A 55 7.32 2.86 -2.36
N LEU A 56 6.44 3.34 -3.22
CA LEU A 56 5.52 2.49 -3.96
C LEU A 56 5.94 2.50 -5.42
N THR A 57 6.18 1.32 -5.98
CA THR A 57 6.50 1.18 -7.39
C THR A 57 5.25 0.72 -8.12
N LEU A 58 4.67 1.64 -8.88
CA LEU A 58 3.36 1.47 -9.52
C LEU A 58 3.55 1.42 -11.04
N GLY A 59 3.89 0.24 -11.54
CA GLY A 59 4.24 0.08 -12.94
C GLY A 59 5.60 0.73 -13.24
N ASP A 60 5.59 1.72 -14.12
CA ASP A 60 6.81 2.44 -14.51
C ASP A 60 7.05 3.70 -13.68
N ARG A 61 6.24 3.94 -12.65
CA ARG A 61 6.33 5.14 -11.81
C ARG A 61 6.56 4.75 -10.36
N SER A 62 7.33 5.57 -9.64
CA SER A 62 7.54 5.39 -8.21
C SER A 62 7.15 6.65 -7.47
N VAL A 63 6.56 6.49 -6.30
CA VAL A 63 6.23 7.61 -5.42
C VAL A 63 6.73 7.31 -4.02
N ILE A 64 7.08 8.34 -3.28
CA ILE A 64 7.44 8.25 -1.87
C ILE A 64 6.34 8.95 -1.09
N ILE A 65 5.81 8.27 -0.07
CA ILE A 65 4.69 8.78 0.69
C ILE A 65 4.89 8.44 2.17
N LYS A 66 4.49 9.37 3.02
CA LYS A 66 4.47 9.13 4.46
C LYS A 66 3.20 8.37 4.82
N GLY A 67 3.35 7.38 5.69
CA GLY A 67 2.22 6.61 6.16
C GLY A 67 2.31 6.29 7.62
N ARG A 68 1.14 6.05 8.23
CA ARG A 68 0.97 5.64 9.62
C ARG A 68 0.52 4.19 9.65
N VAL A 69 1.14 3.41 10.53
CA VAL A 69 0.73 2.01 10.73
C VAL A 69 -0.58 1.98 11.49
N ALA A 70 -1.64 1.56 10.82
CA ALA A 70 -2.98 1.50 11.41
C ALA A 70 -3.26 0.15 12.08
N HIS A 71 -2.68 -0.92 11.56
CA HIS A 71 -2.74 -2.23 12.20
C HIS A 71 -1.60 -3.10 11.68
N CYS A 72 -1.27 -4.13 12.45
CA CYS A 72 -0.26 -5.11 12.04
C CYS A 72 -0.62 -6.44 12.70
N SER A 73 -0.63 -7.50 11.90
CA SER A 73 -0.96 -8.84 12.40
C SER A 73 -0.13 -9.88 11.64
N ILE A 74 -0.03 -11.05 12.20
CA ILE A 74 0.61 -12.17 11.51
C ILE A 74 -0.33 -12.64 10.41
N SER A 75 0.18 -12.70 9.16
CA SER A 75 -0.61 -13.13 8.02
C SER A 75 -0.36 -14.57 7.67
N ASP A 76 0.86 -15.06 7.91
CA ASP A 76 1.22 -16.43 7.58
C ASP A 76 2.41 -16.88 8.42
N VAL A 77 2.43 -18.17 8.71
CA VAL A 77 3.56 -18.81 9.39
C VAL A 77 3.83 -20.11 8.65
N ASP A 78 5.00 -20.22 8.04
CA ASP A 78 5.42 -21.42 7.35
C ASP A 78 6.79 -21.81 7.86
N GLN A 79 6.83 -22.94 8.61
CA GLN A 79 8.03 -23.42 9.27
C GLN A 79 8.62 -22.35 10.17
N GLU A 80 9.77 -21.78 9.78
CA GLU A 80 10.44 -20.75 10.57
C GLU A 80 10.19 -19.34 10.04
N ILE A 81 9.42 -19.21 8.95
CA ILE A 81 9.16 -17.93 8.31
C ILE A 81 7.83 -17.39 8.81
N VAL A 82 7.85 -16.16 9.30
CA VAL A 82 6.65 -15.44 9.73
C VAL A 82 6.46 -14.24 8.83
N LEU A 83 5.27 -14.09 8.28
CA LEU A 83 4.90 -12.94 7.48
C LEU A 83 3.87 -12.11 8.23
N TYR A 84 3.97 -10.81 8.05
CA TYR A 84 3.09 -9.84 8.72
C TYR A 84 2.27 -9.08 7.70
N ARG A 85 0.99 -8.87 8.01
CA ARG A 85 0.09 -8.04 7.23
C ARG A 85 -0.11 -6.71 7.95
N THR A 86 0.24 -5.62 7.28
CA THR A 86 0.22 -4.30 7.88
C THR A 86 -0.63 -3.36 7.06
N GLY A 87 -1.57 -2.69 7.72
CA GLY A 87 -2.37 -1.64 7.10
C GLY A 87 -1.70 -0.29 7.31
N ILE A 88 -1.50 0.44 6.22
CA ILE A 88 -0.83 1.74 6.21
C ILE A 88 -1.83 2.79 5.74
N GLU A 89 -1.98 3.84 6.53
CA GLU A 89 -2.79 5.00 6.18
C GLU A 89 -1.88 6.11 5.68
N PHE A 90 -2.14 6.62 4.47
CA PHE A 90 -1.32 7.70 3.91
C PHE A 90 -1.57 9.00 4.66
N ILE A 91 -0.49 9.73 4.93
CA ILE A 91 -0.53 10.99 5.66
C ILE A 91 -0.30 12.13 4.67
N GLU A 92 -1.35 12.91 4.43
CA GLU A 92 -1.29 14.16 3.65
C GLU A 92 -0.47 14.02 2.36
N PRO A 93 -0.83 13.09 1.46
CA PRO A 93 -0.09 12.97 0.21
C PRO A 93 -0.21 14.26 -0.61
N SER A 94 0.86 14.61 -1.31
CA SER A 94 0.83 15.74 -2.23
C SER A 94 -0.17 15.46 -3.36
N ASP A 95 -0.62 16.51 -4.04
CA ASP A 95 -1.53 16.34 -5.17
C ASP A 95 -0.94 15.46 -6.26
N ARG A 96 0.37 15.59 -6.51
CA ARG A 96 1.07 14.78 -7.49
C ARG A 96 1.06 13.30 -7.10
N VAL A 97 1.38 13.00 -5.86
CA VAL A 97 1.41 11.62 -5.37
C VAL A 97 0.02 11.02 -5.40
N PHE A 98 -0.97 11.78 -4.94
CA PHE A 98 -2.36 11.31 -4.95
C PHE A 98 -2.83 11.04 -6.37
N ALA A 99 -2.46 11.89 -7.33
CA ALA A 99 -2.83 11.70 -8.73
C ALA A 99 -2.21 10.41 -9.31
N VAL A 100 -0.94 10.14 -9.01
CA VAL A 100 -0.27 8.93 -9.49
C VAL A 100 -0.95 7.69 -8.92
N ILE A 101 -1.26 7.70 -7.63
CA ILE A 101 -1.95 6.56 -7.00
C ILE A 101 -3.33 6.37 -7.61
N SER A 102 -4.09 7.46 -7.78
CA SER A 102 -5.43 7.40 -8.35
C SER A 102 -5.43 6.87 -9.78
N GLU A 103 -4.48 7.32 -10.60
CA GLU A 103 -4.34 6.82 -11.98
C GLU A 103 -4.04 5.33 -12.00
N PHE A 104 -3.16 4.87 -11.11
CA PHE A 104 -2.83 3.46 -11.04
C PHE A 104 -4.05 2.63 -10.67
N ILE A 105 -4.78 3.05 -9.63
CA ILE A 105 -5.99 2.34 -9.17
C ILE A 105 -7.02 2.30 -10.29
N ASN A 106 -7.25 3.42 -10.98
CA ASN A 106 -8.21 3.48 -12.07
C ASN A 106 -7.80 2.54 -13.21
N ALA A 107 -6.52 2.48 -13.54
CA ALA A 107 -6.03 1.59 -14.59
C ALA A 107 -6.23 0.12 -14.23
N VAL A 108 -6.03 -0.25 -12.98
CA VAL A 108 -6.26 -1.62 -12.52
C VAL A 108 -7.75 -1.95 -12.56
N GLN A 109 -8.60 -1.05 -12.06
CA GLN A 109 -10.05 -1.25 -12.07
C GLN A 109 -10.60 -1.39 -13.48
N ASP A 110 -10.04 -0.65 -14.42
CA ASP A 110 -10.49 -0.70 -15.83
C ASP A 110 -9.87 -1.87 -16.61
N GLY A 111 -9.01 -2.66 -15.96
CA GLY A 111 -8.36 -3.77 -16.62
C GLY A 111 -7.29 -3.37 -17.62
N ARG A 112 -6.86 -2.11 -17.61
CA ARG A 112 -5.86 -1.60 -18.55
C ARG A 112 -4.43 -1.97 -18.17
N ARG A 113 -4.22 -2.41 -16.92
CA ARG A 113 -2.88 -2.70 -16.41
C ARG A 113 -2.85 -4.06 -15.75
N ALA A 114 -1.93 -4.91 -16.21
CA ALA A 114 -1.68 -6.21 -15.59
C ALA A 114 -0.58 -6.05 -14.55
N LEU A 115 -0.71 -6.81 -13.49
CA LEU A 115 0.27 -6.83 -12.41
C LEU A 115 1.06 -8.11 -12.40
#